data_02cf9bc23174d5c555fbf03c28862db4
#
_entry.id   02cf9bc23174d5c555fbf03c28862db4
#
_cell.length_a   1.000
_cell.length_b   1.000
_cell.length_c   1.000
_cell.angle_alpha   90.00
_cell.angle_beta   90.00
_cell.angle_gamma   90.00
#
_symmetry.space_group_name_H-M   'P 1'
#
loop_
_entity.id
_entity.type
_entity.pdbx_description
1 polymer ?
#
loop_
_entity_poly.entity_id
_entity_poly.type
_entity_poly.pdbx_seq_one_letter_code
_entity_poly.pdbx_strand_id
1 'polypeptide(L)'
;MSGPQRLLSFVLACASSVIVAPAQSQTTPGPEVKKLAVMVGKFTVEDEVKDLASGPMKFKGTDDCRWTAGGFAVICDAALYRPGRKYSEASFYYYDPTSKVYQRHAVDSLGGIENQAGTVSGAVWTWLGEGIFGGKMYHTRHVMKVVSADSYEYTDWSGESENSMKVFVSGKETRIAPAKPVKSQPAQ
;
A
#
# COMPACT_ATOMS: atom_id res chain seq x y z
N MET A 1 -68.44 -46.88 -26.59
CA MET A 1 -67.51 -47.27 -25.52
C MET A 1 -66.13 -46.63 -25.84
N SER A 2 -65.86 -45.51 -25.23
CA SER A 2 -64.74 -44.67 -25.52
C SER A 2 -63.70 -44.85 -24.39
N GLY A 3 -62.48 -45.31 -24.75
CA GLY A 3 -61.37 -45.47 -23.82
C GLY A 3 -60.54 -44.19 -23.68
N PRO A 4 -60.01 -43.86 -22.52
CA PRO A 4 -59.24 -42.60 -22.32
C PRO A 4 -57.78 -42.77 -22.77
N GLN A 5 -57.34 -41.83 -23.63
CA GLN A 5 -55.95 -41.64 -24.02
C GLN A 5 -55.18 -41.02 -22.85
N ARG A 6 -54.13 -41.70 -22.37
CA ARG A 6 -53.17 -41.16 -21.41
C ARG A 6 -52.07 -40.40 -22.14
N LEU A 7 -52.05 -39.09 -21.97
CA LEU A 7 -50.91 -38.23 -22.37
C LEU A 7 -49.74 -38.41 -21.35
N LEU A 8 -48.64 -38.96 -21.84
CA LEU A 8 -47.39 -38.99 -21.11
C LEU A 8 -46.68 -37.63 -21.36
N SER A 9 -46.60 -36.75 -20.31
CA SER A 9 -45.80 -35.54 -20.37
C SER A 9 -44.34 -35.89 -19.99
N PHE A 10 -43.46 -35.78 -20.98
CA PHE A 10 -41.99 -35.86 -20.75
C PHE A 10 -41.50 -34.50 -20.22
N VAL A 11 -41.10 -34.45 -18.97
CA VAL A 11 -40.40 -33.31 -18.41
C VAL A 11 -38.91 -33.47 -18.72
N LEU A 12 -38.40 -32.66 -19.61
CA LEU A 12 -36.98 -32.59 -19.97
C LEU A 12 -36.25 -31.70 -18.93
N ALA A 13 -35.57 -32.30 -17.96
CA ALA A 13 -34.74 -31.58 -16.99
C ALA A 13 -33.43 -31.18 -17.66
N CYS A 14 -33.29 -29.90 -18.03
CA CYS A 14 -31.98 -29.33 -18.42
C CYS A 14 -31.11 -29.15 -17.20
N ALA A 15 -30.16 -30.05 -16.97
CA ALA A 15 -29.08 -29.88 -16.00
C ALA A 15 -28.05 -28.89 -16.56
N SER A 16 -28.09 -27.63 -16.10
CA SER A 16 -27.08 -26.61 -16.41
C SER A 16 -25.83 -26.91 -15.60
N SER A 17 -24.84 -27.53 -16.23
CA SER A 17 -23.50 -27.71 -15.64
C SER A 17 -22.78 -26.38 -15.57
N VAL A 18 -22.65 -25.80 -14.35
CA VAL A 18 -21.80 -24.63 -14.10
C VAL A 18 -20.35 -25.10 -14.18
N ILE A 19 -19.68 -24.79 -15.29
CA ILE A 19 -18.23 -25.01 -15.44
C ILE A 19 -17.56 -23.91 -14.60
N VAL A 20 -17.13 -24.27 -13.38
CA VAL A 20 -16.23 -23.44 -12.58
C VAL A 20 -14.85 -23.54 -13.24
N ALA A 21 -14.48 -22.53 -14.03
CA ALA A 21 -13.12 -22.42 -14.55
C ALA A 21 -12.15 -22.32 -13.36
N PRO A 22 -11.04 -23.11 -13.33
CA PRO A 22 -10.04 -22.96 -12.31
C PRO A 22 -9.47 -21.55 -12.38
N ALA A 23 -9.42 -20.84 -11.24
CA ALA A 23 -8.75 -19.54 -11.14
C ALA A 23 -7.29 -19.76 -11.55
N GLN A 24 -6.91 -19.29 -12.74
CA GLN A 24 -5.52 -19.34 -13.18
C GLN A 24 -4.71 -18.47 -12.23
N SER A 25 -3.78 -19.07 -11.50
CA SER A 25 -2.81 -18.32 -10.71
C SER A 25 -2.03 -17.40 -11.64
N GLN A 26 -2.12 -16.09 -11.41
CA GLN A 26 -1.42 -15.09 -12.21
C GLN A 26 0.09 -15.27 -11.98
N THR A 27 0.82 -15.73 -13.00
CA THR A 27 2.27 -16.00 -12.90
C THR A 27 3.12 -14.74 -13.04
N THR A 28 2.53 -13.64 -13.52
CA THR A 28 3.21 -12.35 -13.71
C THR A 28 2.36 -11.21 -13.17
N PRO A 29 2.98 -10.18 -12.55
CA PRO A 29 2.26 -9.02 -12.03
C PRO A 29 1.48 -8.28 -13.13
N GLY A 30 0.20 -8.06 -12.87
CA GLY A 30 -0.71 -7.32 -13.73
C GLY A 30 -0.45 -5.80 -13.73
N PRO A 31 -1.19 -5.03 -14.55
CA PRO A 31 -0.98 -3.59 -14.69
C PRO A 31 -1.20 -2.82 -13.37
N GLU A 32 -2.15 -3.23 -12.52
CA GLU A 32 -2.38 -2.58 -11.24
C GLU A 32 -1.20 -2.79 -10.27
N VAL A 33 -0.64 -4.00 -10.21
CA VAL A 33 0.55 -4.27 -9.38
C VAL A 33 1.74 -3.44 -9.85
N LYS A 34 1.92 -3.27 -11.17
CA LYS A 34 3.02 -2.49 -11.74
C LYS A 34 2.99 -1.01 -11.37
N LYS A 35 1.83 -0.45 -11.02
CA LYS A 35 1.71 0.93 -10.53
C LYS A 35 2.50 1.16 -9.24
N LEU A 36 2.68 0.12 -8.40
CA LEU A 36 3.50 0.20 -7.18
C LEU A 36 4.99 0.51 -7.47
N ALA A 37 5.45 0.39 -8.71
CA ALA A 37 6.82 0.72 -9.10
C ALA A 37 7.25 2.15 -8.75
N VAL A 38 6.31 3.07 -8.60
CA VAL A 38 6.58 4.46 -8.19
C VAL A 38 7.24 4.55 -6.82
N MET A 39 6.93 3.59 -5.93
CA MET A 39 7.48 3.52 -4.57
C MET A 39 8.85 2.82 -4.53
N VAL A 40 9.21 2.03 -5.56
CA VAL A 40 10.41 1.19 -5.52
C VAL A 40 11.68 2.00 -5.71
N GLY A 41 12.61 1.92 -4.77
CA GLY A 41 13.92 2.58 -4.78
C GLY A 41 14.37 2.98 -3.40
N LYS A 42 15.49 3.71 -3.35
CA LYS A 42 15.98 4.34 -2.13
C LYS A 42 15.67 5.83 -2.16
N PHE A 43 15.15 6.33 -1.06
CA PHE A 43 14.73 7.71 -0.92
C PHE A 43 15.38 8.37 0.30
N THR A 44 15.61 9.66 0.21
CA THR A 44 15.76 10.51 1.39
C THR A 44 14.38 10.94 1.85
N VAL A 45 14.16 10.97 3.15
CA VAL A 45 12.89 11.33 3.78
C VAL A 45 13.07 12.60 4.60
N GLU A 46 12.12 13.53 4.50
CA GLU A 46 12.00 14.71 5.34
C GLU A 46 10.56 14.79 5.86
N ASP A 47 10.40 14.59 7.19
CA ASP A 47 9.10 14.57 7.86
C ASP A 47 8.92 15.71 8.82
N GLU A 48 7.68 16.16 8.97
CA GLU A 48 7.22 17.02 10.04
C GLU A 48 6.02 16.36 10.75
N VAL A 49 6.24 15.93 11.98
CA VAL A 49 5.20 15.41 12.87
C VAL A 49 4.56 16.58 13.60
N LYS A 50 3.22 16.74 13.47
CA LYS A 50 2.50 17.97 13.86
C LYS A 50 1.69 17.86 15.16
N ASP A 51 1.16 16.69 15.47
CA ASP A 51 0.29 16.51 16.64
C ASP A 51 1.08 16.03 17.86
N LEU A 52 1.91 16.92 18.39
CA LEU A 52 2.71 16.65 19.60
C LEU A 52 2.55 17.77 20.61
N ALA A 53 2.45 17.39 21.88
CA ALA A 53 2.36 18.34 22.99
C ALA A 53 3.56 19.32 23.08
N SER A 54 4.71 18.93 22.51
CA SER A 54 5.94 19.73 22.45
C SER A 54 6.07 20.62 21.19
N GLY A 55 5.03 20.65 20.35
CA GLY A 55 5.03 21.30 19.04
C GLY A 55 5.59 20.44 17.90
N PRO A 56 5.59 20.96 16.66
CA PRO A 56 6.03 20.21 15.49
C PRO A 56 7.47 19.74 15.60
N MET A 57 7.73 18.50 15.20
CA MET A 57 9.07 17.91 15.19
C MET A 57 9.45 17.47 13.78
N LYS A 58 10.68 17.79 13.37
CA LYS A 58 11.24 17.38 12.08
C LYS A 58 12.11 16.14 12.25
N PHE A 59 11.90 15.17 11.37
CA PHE A 59 12.73 14.00 11.18
C PHE A 59 13.32 13.99 9.78
N LYS A 60 14.48 13.36 9.66
CA LYS A 60 15.12 13.09 8.37
C LYS A 60 15.61 11.66 8.37
N GLY A 61 15.70 11.08 7.20
CA GLY A 61 16.21 9.72 7.10
C GLY A 61 16.16 9.16 5.70
N THR A 62 15.96 7.86 5.62
CA THR A 62 15.89 7.13 4.36
C THR A 62 14.73 6.16 4.41
N ASP A 63 14.18 5.86 3.22
CA ASP A 63 13.31 4.72 2.99
C ASP A 63 13.91 3.85 1.87
N ASP A 64 13.92 2.53 2.06
CA ASP A 64 14.42 1.54 1.11
C ASP A 64 13.29 0.62 0.70
N CYS A 65 12.69 0.91 -0.44
CA CYS A 65 11.56 0.17 -0.98
C CYS A 65 11.98 -0.80 -2.09
N ARG A 66 11.57 -2.05 -2.00
CA ARG A 66 11.95 -3.09 -2.97
C ARG A 66 10.78 -4.02 -3.29
N TRP A 67 10.81 -4.55 -4.49
CA TRP A 67 9.90 -5.62 -4.87
C TRP A 67 10.15 -6.87 -4.04
N THR A 68 9.07 -7.57 -3.68
CA THR A 68 9.07 -8.86 -3.01
C THR A 68 7.99 -9.78 -3.58
N ALA A 69 7.91 -11.02 -3.09
CA ALA A 69 6.90 -12.00 -3.52
C ALA A 69 6.81 -12.14 -5.05
N GLY A 70 7.95 -12.27 -5.74
CA GLY A 70 7.97 -12.42 -7.20
C GLY A 70 7.51 -11.19 -7.97
N GLY A 71 7.55 -9.99 -7.36
CA GLY A 71 7.12 -8.73 -7.96
C GLY A 71 5.63 -8.41 -7.75
N PHE A 72 4.93 -9.15 -6.87
CA PHE A 72 3.52 -8.88 -6.57
C PHE A 72 3.30 -7.88 -5.43
N ALA A 73 4.34 -7.59 -4.66
CA ALA A 73 4.28 -6.67 -3.54
C ALA A 73 5.55 -5.83 -3.43
N VAL A 74 5.44 -4.71 -2.72
CA VAL A 74 6.57 -3.85 -2.35
C VAL A 74 6.67 -3.85 -0.83
N ILE A 75 7.89 -3.97 -0.31
CA ILE A 75 8.22 -3.74 1.09
C ILE A 75 9.13 -2.54 1.19
N CYS A 76 8.84 -1.67 2.15
CA CYS A 76 9.63 -0.47 2.47
C CYS A 76 10.13 -0.54 3.91
N ASP A 77 11.38 -0.14 4.10
CA ASP A 77 12.04 -0.06 5.41
C ASP A 77 12.50 1.40 5.64
N ALA A 78 11.70 2.17 6.35
CA ALA A 78 12.02 3.55 6.71
C ALA A 78 12.84 3.63 7.99
N ALA A 79 13.87 4.48 7.99
CA ALA A 79 14.69 4.78 9.15
C ALA A 79 14.86 6.30 9.28
N LEU A 80 14.22 6.88 10.29
CA LEU A 80 14.17 8.30 10.52
C LEU A 80 14.87 8.66 11.83
N TYR A 81 15.42 9.86 11.91
CA TYR A 81 16.11 10.34 13.10
C TYR A 81 15.96 11.85 13.27
N ARG A 82 16.05 12.28 14.51
CA ARG A 82 16.30 13.64 14.97
C ARG A 82 17.21 13.57 16.19
N PRO A 83 17.80 14.67 16.66
CA PRO A 83 18.61 14.66 17.88
C PRO A 83 17.90 13.99 19.06
N GLY A 84 18.53 12.94 19.61
CA GLY A 84 18.00 12.17 20.75
C GLY A 84 16.87 11.19 20.45
N ARG A 85 16.43 11.00 19.18
CA ARG A 85 15.35 10.07 18.85
C ARG A 85 15.56 9.38 17.49
N LYS A 86 15.30 8.08 17.47
CA LYS A 86 15.22 7.27 16.26
C LYS A 86 13.80 6.73 16.12
N TYR A 87 13.37 6.57 14.90
CA TYR A 87 12.10 5.94 14.50
C TYR A 87 12.36 5.06 13.30
N SER A 88 11.71 3.92 13.22
CA SER A 88 11.71 3.09 12.02
C SER A 88 10.33 2.50 11.79
N GLU A 89 10.01 2.27 10.54
CA GLU A 89 8.76 1.64 10.10
C GLU A 89 9.08 0.63 9.01
N ALA A 90 8.43 -0.52 9.07
CA ALA A 90 8.36 -1.46 7.97
C ALA A 90 6.94 -1.44 7.40
N SER A 91 6.80 -1.21 6.11
CA SER A 91 5.50 -1.18 5.44
C SER A 91 5.46 -2.12 4.25
N PHE A 92 4.27 -2.66 3.96
CA PHE A 92 4.02 -3.67 2.94
C PHE A 92 2.85 -3.25 2.07
N TYR A 93 3.07 -3.18 0.75
CA TYR A 93 2.08 -2.73 -0.22
C TYR A 93 1.81 -3.81 -1.27
N TYR A 94 0.55 -4.07 -1.54
CA TYR A 94 0.14 -4.97 -2.63
C TYR A 94 -1.22 -4.57 -3.19
N TYR A 95 -1.55 -5.09 -4.38
CA TYR A 95 -2.88 -4.94 -4.96
C TYR A 95 -3.69 -6.22 -4.71
N ASP A 96 -4.87 -6.09 -4.13
CA ASP A 96 -5.83 -7.18 -3.98
C ASP A 96 -6.78 -7.21 -5.21
N PRO A 97 -6.67 -8.20 -6.08
CA PRO A 97 -7.52 -8.28 -7.27
C PRO A 97 -8.98 -8.61 -6.97
N THR A 98 -9.28 -9.17 -5.78
CA THR A 98 -10.64 -9.51 -5.36
C THR A 98 -11.41 -8.28 -4.96
N SER A 99 -10.87 -7.47 -4.07
CA SER A 99 -11.46 -6.21 -3.61
C SER A 99 -11.13 -5.02 -4.52
N LYS A 100 -10.18 -5.19 -5.45
CA LYS A 100 -9.71 -4.17 -6.41
C LYS A 100 -9.16 -2.91 -5.73
N VAL A 101 -8.49 -3.08 -4.61
CA VAL A 101 -7.85 -2.01 -3.85
C VAL A 101 -6.37 -2.31 -3.59
N TYR A 102 -5.62 -1.27 -3.27
CA TYR A 102 -4.25 -1.42 -2.79
C TYR A 102 -4.27 -1.53 -1.27
N GLN A 103 -3.61 -2.53 -0.74
CA GLN A 103 -3.45 -2.73 0.69
C GLN A 103 -2.13 -2.13 1.16
N ARG A 104 -2.15 -1.46 2.31
CA ARG A 104 -0.97 -1.02 3.05
C ARG A 104 -1.05 -1.55 4.48
N HIS A 105 0.01 -2.23 4.91
CA HIS A 105 0.21 -2.65 6.29
C HIS A 105 1.53 -2.07 6.76
N ALA A 106 1.55 -1.49 7.95
CA ALA A 106 2.76 -0.93 8.52
C ALA A 106 2.90 -1.30 10.00
N VAL A 107 4.15 -1.45 10.44
CA VAL A 107 4.52 -1.64 11.84
C VAL A 107 5.71 -0.74 12.14
N ASP A 108 5.63 0.00 13.23
CA ASP A 108 6.69 0.91 13.63
C ASP A 108 7.46 0.49 14.88
N SER A 109 8.58 1.16 15.13
CA SER A 109 9.48 0.90 16.27
C SER A 109 8.90 1.31 17.63
N LEU A 110 7.73 1.92 17.66
CA LEU A 110 7.00 2.27 18.89
C LEU A 110 5.88 1.28 19.20
N GLY A 111 5.73 0.23 18.36
CA GLY A 111 4.67 -0.76 18.45
C GLY A 111 3.36 -0.33 17.81
N GLY A 112 3.39 0.72 16.99
CA GLY A 112 2.27 1.12 16.14
C GLY A 112 2.03 0.10 15.03
N ILE A 113 0.77 -0.10 14.67
CA ILE A 113 0.34 -0.98 13.58
C ILE A 113 -0.70 -0.25 12.77
N GLU A 114 -0.60 -0.27 11.45
CA GLU A 114 -1.61 0.28 10.54
C GLU A 114 -2.07 -0.76 9.52
N ASN A 115 -3.37 -0.75 9.23
CA ASN A 115 -3.99 -1.56 8.20
C ASN A 115 -4.91 -0.67 7.38
N GLN A 116 -4.59 -0.47 6.12
CA GLN A 116 -5.27 0.47 5.26
C GLN A 116 -5.56 -0.13 3.88
N ALA A 117 -6.71 0.24 3.31
CA ALA A 117 -7.08 -0.07 1.93
C ALA A 117 -7.20 1.22 1.12
N GLY A 118 -6.74 1.21 -0.12
CA GLY A 118 -6.63 2.43 -0.89
C GLY A 118 -6.84 2.31 -2.38
N THR A 119 -6.88 3.46 -3.02
CA THR A 119 -7.06 3.64 -4.45
C THR A 119 -6.03 4.61 -5.01
N VAL A 120 -5.86 4.59 -6.34
CA VAL A 120 -5.02 5.55 -7.05
C VAL A 120 -5.86 6.28 -8.11
N SER A 121 -5.74 7.60 -8.14
CA SER A 121 -6.35 8.46 -9.16
C SER A 121 -5.30 9.42 -9.70
N GLY A 122 -4.89 9.22 -10.95
CA GLY A 122 -3.77 9.96 -11.53
C GLY A 122 -2.48 9.80 -10.73
N ALA A 123 -1.94 10.89 -10.24
CA ALA A 123 -0.72 10.92 -9.42
C ALA A 123 -0.99 10.79 -7.91
N VAL A 124 -2.24 10.66 -7.49
CA VAL A 124 -2.62 10.66 -6.07
C VAL A 124 -3.05 9.27 -5.63
N TRP A 125 -2.41 8.78 -4.59
CA TRP A 125 -2.73 7.55 -3.88
C TRP A 125 -3.37 7.91 -2.55
N THR A 126 -4.46 7.24 -2.20
CA THR A 126 -5.16 7.47 -0.94
C THR A 126 -5.46 6.14 -0.28
N TRP A 127 -5.00 5.95 0.94
CA TRP A 127 -5.33 4.82 1.79
C TRP A 127 -6.12 5.29 3.01
N LEU A 128 -7.11 4.51 3.38
CA LEU A 128 -7.96 4.71 4.55
C LEU A 128 -7.99 3.43 5.36
N GLY A 129 -8.02 3.54 6.66
CA GLY A 129 -8.11 2.38 7.54
C GLY A 129 -7.96 2.72 9.00
N GLU A 130 -7.37 1.80 9.72
CA GLU A 130 -7.21 1.89 11.16
C GLU A 130 -5.77 1.62 11.56
N GLY A 131 -5.37 2.23 12.68
CA GLY A 131 -4.08 2.00 13.31
C GLY A 131 -4.23 1.85 14.82
N ILE A 132 -3.28 1.14 15.43
CA ILE A 132 -3.17 1.00 16.87
C ILE A 132 -1.88 1.69 17.31
N PHE A 133 -2.00 2.71 18.14
CA PHE A 133 -0.87 3.48 18.68
C PHE A 133 -1.01 3.58 20.19
N GLY A 134 0.01 3.16 20.94
CA GLY A 134 -0.03 3.14 22.41
C GLY A 134 -1.17 2.29 22.99
N GLY A 135 -1.58 1.22 22.28
CA GLY A 135 -2.69 0.36 22.67
C GLY A 135 -4.10 0.92 22.38
N LYS A 136 -4.21 2.07 21.73
CA LYS A 136 -5.47 2.72 21.36
C LYS A 136 -5.67 2.68 19.85
N MET A 137 -6.90 2.42 19.41
CA MET A 137 -7.28 2.42 17.99
C MET A 137 -7.59 3.83 17.51
N TYR A 138 -7.18 4.12 16.27
CA TYR A 138 -7.42 5.37 15.55
C TYR A 138 -7.84 5.07 14.12
N HIS A 139 -8.70 5.92 13.58
CA HIS A 139 -8.90 6.01 12.13
C HIS A 139 -7.71 6.74 11.52
N THR A 140 -7.20 6.20 10.41
CA THR A 140 -6.04 6.75 9.72
C THR A 140 -6.31 6.97 8.24
N ARG A 141 -5.66 7.98 7.68
CA ARG A 141 -5.63 8.25 6.25
C ARG A 141 -4.22 8.63 5.82
N HIS A 142 -3.69 7.93 4.85
CA HIS A 142 -2.43 8.25 4.18
C HIS A 142 -2.71 8.71 2.74
N VAL A 143 -2.21 9.87 2.36
CA VAL A 143 -2.31 10.40 0.99
C VAL A 143 -0.92 10.67 0.48
N MET A 144 -0.52 10.00 -0.60
CA MET A 144 0.74 10.21 -1.30
C MET A 144 0.45 10.82 -2.68
N LYS A 145 1.15 11.88 -3.01
CA LYS A 145 1.10 12.57 -4.31
C LYS A 145 2.45 12.45 -5.01
N VAL A 146 2.49 11.75 -6.11
CA VAL A 146 3.68 11.70 -6.98
C VAL A 146 3.86 13.07 -7.63
N VAL A 147 4.99 13.72 -7.34
CA VAL A 147 5.34 15.06 -7.84
C VAL A 147 6.18 14.94 -9.11
N SER A 148 7.06 13.94 -9.16
CA SER A 148 7.92 13.65 -10.31
C SER A 148 8.29 12.16 -10.33
N ALA A 149 9.07 11.73 -11.32
CA ALA A 149 9.63 10.37 -11.34
C ALA A 149 10.51 10.06 -10.12
N ASP A 150 11.05 11.10 -9.48
CA ASP A 150 12.03 10.99 -8.41
C ASP A 150 11.54 11.52 -7.06
N SER A 151 10.30 11.97 -6.94
CA SER A 151 9.79 12.47 -5.68
C SER A 151 8.29 12.34 -5.51
N TYR A 152 7.87 12.15 -4.28
CA TYR A 152 6.49 12.26 -3.85
C TYR A 152 6.39 12.98 -2.50
N GLU A 153 5.23 13.58 -2.26
CA GLU A 153 4.85 14.19 -1.01
C GLU A 153 3.72 13.36 -0.40
N TYR A 154 3.67 13.30 0.92
CA TYR A 154 2.59 12.62 1.62
C TYR A 154 2.11 13.37 2.84
N THR A 155 0.90 13.02 3.24
CA THR A 155 0.30 13.53 4.47
C THR A 155 -0.46 12.39 5.12
N ASP A 156 -0.29 12.26 6.43
CA ASP A 156 -0.98 11.32 7.29
C ASP A 156 -1.93 12.05 8.22
N TRP A 157 -3.12 11.52 8.34
CA TRP A 157 -4.14 11.97 9.29
C TRP A 157 -4.46 10.85 10.25
N SER A 158 -4.70 11.21 11.50
CA SER A 158 -5.14 10.29 12.53
C SER A 158 -6.19 10.95 13.42
N GLY A 159 -7.15 10.17 13.93
CA GLY A 159 -8.20 10.63 14.84
C GLY A 159 -9.00 9.49 15.43
N GLU A 160 -9.68 9.74 16.55
CA GLU A 160 -10.54 8.73 17.21
C GLU A 160 -11.79 8.37 16.40
N SER A 161 -12.11 9.16 15.38
CA SER A 161 -13.14 8.90 14.37
C SER A 161 -12.74 9.52 13.04
N GLU A 162 -13.38 9.13 11.95
CA GLU A 162 -13.12 9.69 10.61
C GLU A 162 -13.31 11.23 10.59
N ASN A 163 -14.32 11.74 11.29
CA ASN A 163 -14.62 13.17 11.35
C ASN A 163 -13.66 13.97 12.23
N SER A 164 -12.91 13.32 13.11
CA SER A 164 -11.96 13.96 14.03
C SER A 164 -10.51 13.88 13.56
N MET A 165 -10.26 13.26 12.39
CA MET A 165 -8.90 13.14 11.86
C MET A 165 -8.24 14.50 11.63
N LYS A 166 -7.01 14.63 12.12
CA LYS A 166 -6.14 15.80 11.93
C LYS A 166 -4.83 15.37 11.28
N VAL A 167 -4.19 16.30 10.61
CA VAL A 167 -2.84 16.06 10.07
C VAL A 167 -1.89 15.73 11.22
N PHE A 168 -1.34 14.54 11.17
CA PHE A 168 -0.37 14.04 12.14
C PHE A 168 1.07 14.14 11.61
N VAL A 169 1.30 13.71 10.34
CA VAL A 169 2.58 13.81 9.66
C VAL A 169 2.39 14.45 8.29
N SER A 170 3.36 15.22 7.85
CA SER A 170 3.53 15.54 6.43
C SER A 170 4.99 15.37 6.07
N GLY A 171 5.25 14.79 4.91
CA GLY A 171 6.61 14.46 4.50
C GLY A 171 6.81 14.55 2.99
N LYS A 172 8.06 14.45 2.64
CA LYS A 172 8.52 14.36 1.27
C LYS A 172 9.60 13.31 1.16
N GLU A 173 9.51 12.53 0.11
CA GLU A 173 10.55 11.61 -0.29
C GLU A 173 11.17 12.00 -1.62
N THR A 174 12.49 11.90 -1.67
CA THR A 174 13.26 12.19 -2.90
C THR A 174 14.19 11.02 -3.19
N ARG A 175 14.10 10.46 -4.39
CA ARG A 175 14.87 9.30 -4.82
C ARG A 175 16.37 9.60 -4.76
N ILE A 176 17.12 8.71 -4.15
CA ILE A 176 18.58 8.74 -4.17
C ILE A 176 19.01 8.18 -5.52
N ALA A 177 19.70 8.99 -6.30
CA ALA A 177 20.25 8.52 -7.58
C ALA A 177 21.20 7.32 -7.33
N PRO A 178 21.16 6.26 -8.15
CA PRO A 178 22.13 5.18 -8.04
C PRO A 178 23.55 5.73 -8.15
N ALA A 179 24.45 5.24 -7.32
CA ALA A 179 25.86 5.64 -7.35
C ALA A 179 26.40 5.45 -8.78
N LYS A 180 27.01 6.49 -9.33
CA LYS A 180 27.66 6.38 -10.64
C LYS A 180 28.70 5.24 -10.56
N PRO A 181 28.73 4.31 -11.53
CA PRO A 181 29.75 3.27 -11.54
C PRO A 181 31.12 3.90 -11.49
N VAL A 182 31.92 3.50 -10.51
CA VAL A 182 33.32 3.90 -10.41
C VAL A 182 34.01 3.39 -11.70
N LYS A 183 34.45 4.32 -12.54
CA LYS A 183 35.26 3.94 -13.69
C LYS A 183 36.48 3.20 -13.16
N SER A 184 36.57 1.91 -13.45
CA SER A 184 37.78 1.12 -13.18
C SER A 184 38.97 1.84 -13.82
N GLN A 185 39.90 2.30 -13.00
CA GLN A 185 41.20 2.76 -13.54
C GLN A 185 41.84 1.58 -14.28
N PRO A 186 42.32 1.78 -15.51
CA PRO A 186 43.09 0.75 -16.20
C PRO A 186 44.31 0.42 -15.32
N ALA A 187 44.54 -0.87 -15.09
CA ALA A 187 45.76 -1.35 -14.43
C ALA A 187 46.97 -0.84 -15.20
N GLN A 188 47.87 -0.16 -14.49
CA GLN A 188 49.17 0.27 -14.99
C GLN A 188 50.13 -0.92 -15.06
#